data_71985443b40e06f591828ac2099a79e5
#
_entry.id   71985443b40e06f591828ac2099a79e5
#
_cell.length_a   1.000
_cell.length_b   1.000
_cell.length_c   1.000
_cell.angle_alpha   90.00
_cell.angle_beta   90.00
_cell.angle_gamma   90.00
#
_symmetry.space_group_name_H-M   'P 1'
#
loop_
_entity.id
_entity.type
_entity.pdbx_description
1 polymer ?
#
loop_
_entity_poly.entity_id
_entity_poly.type
_entity_poly.pdbx_seq_one_letter_code
_entity_poly.pdbx_strand_id
1 'polypeptide(L)'
;MNRNLLLACGLASLAAGCTSSAPKEEKPEKPNIIFIMTDDHSFQTLSAYDNRFIQTPGLDRIANEGVTFTNSFVANSICAPSRAVMLTGKHSHANGQRDNSDTFDGNQQTFPKLLQQAGYETALIGKWHLRSQPTGFDHWNILPGQGSYYNPDFIDENGTTRYDGYVTDVITDFSTDWLDQRDKDKPFCLLVHHKAVHRVWMPPTKYLNEFKDQKFPLPANFYDDYEGRTAAAGQEMSIINDMDVVYDLKMLDEEGDIKSPYRSYYEKGAYSRMTDEQRAAWDAVYDPIIEDFKARNLSGKELAEWKYNRYMQDYLACVKSLDDNVGRLLKYLDDNGLAENTLVVYTSDQGFYMGEHGWFDKRFMYEESFRTPLLMRFPKGYEAKIKVDELVQNIDYAPTFLDLAGVAIPEDIQGESLVSLVDGGQTAEWRDGLYYHYYEYPGEHAVKRHYGIRTDRYKLIHFYNDIDEWELYDLENDPSEMNNLYGKAEYQELADKLKVELQKLQEQYEDPILTQQ
;
A
#
# COMPACT_ATOMS: atom_id res chain seq x y z
N MET A 1 36.15 89.14 23.79
CA MET A 1 35.80 88.02 24.68
C MET A 1 35.14 86.96 23.88
N ASN A 2 35.92 85.95 23.53
CA ASN A 2 35.51 84.88 22.58
C ASN A 2 34.90 83.70 23.33
N ARG A 3 33.83 83.17 22.79
CA ARG A 3 33.27 81.87 23.16
C ARG A 3 33.16 81.01 21.90
N ASN A 4 34.01 80.02 21.83
CA ASN A 4 33.97 78.97 20.80
C ASN A 4 32.85 77.98 21.11
N LEU A 5 32.05 77.71 20.10
CA LEU A 5 31.04 76.64 20.11
C LEU A 5 31.56 75.49 19.23
N LEU A 6 31.86 74.34 19.84
CA LEU A 6 32.21 73.08 19.13
C LEU A 6 30.93 72.36 18.76
N LEU A 7 30.74 72.17 17.43
CA LEU A 7 29.71 71.27 16.89
C LEU A 7 30.33 69.85 16.84
N ALA A 8 29.72 68.89 17.53
CA ALA A 8 30.02 67.47 17.40
C ALA A 8 29.08 66.86 16.33
N CYS A 9 29.62 66.44 15.21
CA CYS A 9 28.90 65.62 14.23
C CYS A 9 28.96 64.14 14.65
N GLY A 10 27.81 63.60 15.06
CA GLY A 10 27.64 62.17 15.26
C GLY A 10 27.41 61.46 13.95
N LEU A 11 28.34 60.58 13.54
CA LEU A 11 28.12 59.64 12.43
C LEU A 11 27.29 58.44 12.98
N ALA A 12 26.05 58.33 12.51
CA ALA A 12 25.25 57.14 12.66
C ALA A 12 25.57 56.16 11.53
N SER A 13 26.29 55.07 11.87
CA SER A 13 26.54 53.96 10.97
C SER A 13 25.28 53.09 10.86
N LEU A 14 24.56 53.17 9.75
CA LEU A 14 23.55 52.20 9.38
C LEU A 14 24.24 50.92 8.92
N ALA A 15 24.26 49.90 9.78
CA ALA A 15 24.59 48.55 9.34
C ALA A 15 23.36 47.94 8.61
N ALA A 16 23.38 47.98 7.29
CA ALA A 16 22.46 47.24 6.45
C ALA A 16 22.86 45.76 6.54
N GLY A 17 22.15 44.97 7.36
CA GLY A 17 22.24 43.54 7.37
C GLY A 17 21.68 42.95 6.08
N CYS A 18 22.54 42.62 5.12
CA CYS A 18 22.17 41.77 4.00
C CYS A 18 22.00 40.35 4.52
N THR A 19 20.77 39.93 4.83
CA THR A 19 20.43 38.52 4.89
C THR A 19 20.45 38.00 3.46
N SER A 20 21.58 37.43 3.03
CA SER A 20 21.62 36.64 1.80
C SER A 20 20.87 35.35 2.10
N SER A 21 19.61 35.25 1.64
CA SER A 21 18.98 33.94 1.49
C SER A 21 19.86 33.15 0.52
N ALA A 22 20.25 31.93 0.92
CA ALA A 22 20.89 31.00 -0.01
C ALA A 22 20.02 30.89 -1.28
N PRO A 23 20.60 30.80 -2.46
CA PRO A 23 19.83 30.62 -3.69
C PRO A 23 18.99 29.35 -3.53
N LYS A 24 17.70 29.46 -3.82
CA LYS A 24 16.78 28.30 -3.85
C LYS A 24 17.31 27.37 -4.93
N GLU A 25 17.54 26.10 -4.61
CA GLU A 25 17.96 25.12 -5.61
C GLU A 25 16.85 24.99 -6.67
N GLU A 26 17.24 24.96 -7.93
CA GLU A 26 16.28 24.79 -9.04
C GLU A 26 15.76 23.36 -9.03
N LYS A 27 14.43 23.20 -9.21
CA LYS A 27 13.79 21.89 -9.39
C LYS A 27 14.19 21.30 -10.75
N PRO A 28 14.39 19.97 -10.82
CA PRO A 28 14.64 19.33 -12.11
C PRO A 28 13.41 19.47 -13.02
N GLU A 29 13.65 19.77 -14.29
CA GLU A 29 12.58 19.95 -15.28
C GLU A 29 11.79 18.64 -15.52
N LYS A 30 12.47 17.51 -15.50
CA LYS A 30 11.89 16.15 -15.66
C LYS A 30 12.58 15.18 -14.73
N PRO A 31 12.13 15.06 -13.48
CA PRO A 31 12.72 14.10 -12.54
C PRO A 31 12.44 12.66 -12.97
N ASN A 32 13.34 11.76 -12.62
CA ASN A 32 13.06 10.34 -12.68
C ASN A 32 12.00 9.94 -11.65
N ILE A 33 11.28 8.87 -11.91
CA ILE A 33 10.24 8.34 -11.03
C ILE A 33 10.52 6.86 -10.74
N ILE A 34 10.60 6.50 -9.48
CA ILE A 34 10.54 5.10 -9.01
C ILE A 34 9.31 4.95 -8.14
N PHE A 35 8.39 4.12 -8.58
CA PHE A 35 7.16 3.80 -7.86
C PHE A 35 7.25 2.37 -7.34
N ILE A 36 7.55 2.22 -6.03
CA ILE A 36 7.63 0.94 -5.33
C ILE A 36 6.26 0.66 -4.72
N MET A 37 5.59 -0.37 -5.24
CA MET A 37 4.31 -0.82 -4.71
C MET A 37 4.43 -2.25 -4.21
N THR A 38 3.89 -2.49 -3.04
CA THR A 38 3.81 -3.80 -2.41
C THR A 38 2.39 -4.33 -2.44
N ASP A 39 2.22 -5.57 -2.03
CA ASP A 39 0.95 -6.28 -2.02
C ASP A 39 0.59 -6.62 -0.57
N ASP A 40 -0.54 -6.11 -0.07
CA ASP A 40 -1.02 -6.40 1.28
C ASP A 40 -0.10 -5.92 2.43
N HIS A 41 0.62 -4.81 2.26
CA HIS A 41 1.51 -4.32 3.31
C HIS A 41 0.79 -3.34 4.24
N SER A 42 0.46 -3.81 5.44
CA SER A 42 -0.14 -2.97 6.48
C SER A 42 0.78 -1.83 6.91
N PHE A 43 0.24 -0.61 7.00
CA PHE A 43 0.97 0.55 7.51
C PHE A 43 1.53 0.33 8.94
N GLN A 44 0.89 -0.54 9.74
CA GLN A 44 1.30 -0.88 11.10
C GLN A 44 2.62 -1.67 11.17
N THR A 45 3.13 -2.15 10.05
CA THR A 45 4.37 -2.92 9.98
C THR A 45 5.50 -2.17 9.27
N LEU A 46 5.39 -0.83 9.23
CA LEU A 46 6.46 0.10 8.87
C LEU A 46 6.82 0.95 10.08
N SER A 47 8.09 0.95 10.52
CA SER A 47 8.52 1.69 11.70
C SER A 47 8.32 3.21 11.61
N ALA A 48 8.20 3.78 10.41
CA ALA A 48 7.82 5.18 10.19
C ALA A 48 6.40 5.52 10.67
N TYR A 49 5.49 4.54 10.73
CA TYR A 49 4.12 4.69 11.23
C TYR A 49 3.93 4.08 12.60
N ASP A 50 4.48 2.87 12.82
CA ASP A 50 4.32 2.11 14.06
C ASP A 50 5.53 1.17 14.23
N ASN A 51 6.25 1.31 15.33
CA ASN A 51 7.46 0.54 15.59
C ASN A 51 7.26 -0.65 16.54
N ARG A 52 6.00 -1.03 16.84
CA ARG A 52 5.68 -2.12 17.78
C ARG A 52 6.12 -3.49 17.31
N PHE A 53 6.10 -3.73 16.01
CA PHE A 53 6.27 -5.07 15.45
C PHE A 53 7.66 -5.29 14.86
N ILE A 54 8.19 -4.34 14.11
CA ILE A 54 9.42 -4.47 13.35
C ILE A 54 10.10 -3.11 13.14
N GLN A 55 11.41 -3.12 12.92
CA GLN A 55 12.16 -1.96 12.41
C GLN A 55 12.40 -2.13 10.92
N THR A 56 12.13 -1.09 10.14
CA THR A 56 12.24 -1.06 8.67
C THR A 56 13.17 0.07 8.21
N PRO A 57 14.49 -0.03 8.48
CA PRO A 57 15.44 1.05 8.24
C PRO A 57 15.56 1.47 6.76
N GLY A 58 15.32 0.54 5.82
CA GLY A 58 15.29 0.84 4.39
C GLY A 58 14.12 1.76 4.04
N LEU A 59 12.93 1.45 4.54
CA LEU A 59 11.71 2.25 4.36
C LEU A 59 11.78 3.56 5.16
N ASP A 60 12.28 3.52 6.39
CA ASP A 60 12.47 4.70 7.23
C ASP A 60 13.39 5.73 6.56
N ARG A 61 14.30 5.30 5.70
CA ARG A 61 15.13 6.20 4.93
C ARG A 61 14.28 7.06 3.97
N ILE A 62 13.28 6.48 3.29
CA ILE A 62 12.37 7.26 2.42
C ILE A 62 11.59 8.29 3.27
N ALA A 63 11.09 7.88 4.44
CA ALA A 63 10.36 8.75 5.35
C ALA A 63 11.23 9.90 5.90
N ASN A 64 12.47 9.61 6.30
CA ASN A 64 13.38 10.58 6.91
C ASN A 64 13.98 11.57 5.89
N GLU A 65 14.16 11.14 4.65
CA GLU A 65 14.67 11.97 3.55
C GLU A 65 13.52 12.63 2.73
N GLY A 66 12.26 12.37 3.09
CA GLY A 66 11.09 12.80 2.33
C GLY A 66 9.88 13.11 3.20
N VAL A 67 8.72 12.65 2.76
CA VAL A 67 7.40 12.93 3.33
C VAL A 67 6.71 11.64 3.75
N THR A 68 6.12 11.62 4.94
CA THR A 68 5.19 10.59 5.40
C THR A 68 3.76 11.14 5.32
N PHE A 69 2.90 10.51 4.51
CA PHE A 69 1.47 10.82 4.49
C PHE A 69 0.75 9.96 5.52
N THR A 70 0.21 10.59 6.55
CA THR A 70 -0.38 9.85 7.67
C THR A 70 -1.80 9.37 7.40
N ASN A 71 -2.50 9.99 6.47
CA ASN A 71 -3.88 9.70 6.08
C ASN A 71 -3.96 9.38 4.58
N SER A 72 -3.30 8.29 4.16
CA SER A 72 -3.35 7.78 2.80
C SER A 72 -4.25 6.55 2.71
N PHE A 73 -5.11 6.51 1.70
CA PHE A 73 -6.17 5.51 1.55
C PHE A 73 -6.27 5.00 0.11
N VAL A 74 -7.06 3.94 -0.10
CA VAL A 74 -7.35 3.39 -1.43
C VAL A 74 -8.83 3.57 -1.79
N ALA A 75 -9.15 3.65 -3.07
CA ALA A 75 -10.54 3.81 -3.52
C ALA A 75 -11.33 2.48 -3.50
N ASN A 76 -10.63 1.35 -3.47
CA ASN A 76 -11.18 0.00 -3.42
C ASN A 76 -10.09 -0.94 -2.86
N SER A 77 -10.33 -1.57 -1.71
CA SER A 77 -9.33 -2.36 -0.96
C SER A 77 -9.19 -3.79 -1.48
N ILE A 78 -8.85 -3.92 -2.77
CA ILE A 78 -8.58 -5.21 -3.42
C ILE A 78 -7.58 -5.01 -4.57
N CYS A 79 -6.68 -5.98 -4.79
CA CYS A 79 -5.48 -5.82 -5.59
C CYS A 79 -5.69 -5.23 -7.00
N ALA A 80 -6.43 -5.93 -7.89
CA ALA A 80 -6.56 -5.48 -9.28
C ALA A 80 -7.28 -4.12 -9.40
N PRO A 81 -8.40 -3.87 -8.71
CA PRO A 81 -9.03 -2.55 -8.68
C PRO A 81 -8.11 -1.44 -8.20
N SER A 82 -7.43 -1.62 -7.08
CA SER A 82 -6.50 -0.60 -6.55
C SER A 82 -5.36 -0.28 -7.53
N ARG A 83 -4.77 -1.31 -8.17
CA ARG A 83 -3.72 -1.14 -9.18
C ARG A 83 -4.22 -0.39 -10.41
N ALA A 84 -5.45 -0.67 -10.88
CA ALA A 84 -6.08 0.06 -11.98
C ALA A 84 -6.35 1.53 -11.62
N VAL A 85 -6.80 1.79 -10.38
CA VAL A 85 -6.99 3.16 -9.86
C VAL A 85 -5.69 3.95 -9.90
N MET A 86 -4.59 3.38 -9.40
CA MET A 86 -3.27 4.03 -9.40
C MET A 86 -2.76 4.34 -10.82
N LEU A 87 -3.01 3.45 -11.78
CA LEU A 87 -2.58 3.65 -13.17
C LEU A 87 -3.37 4.74 -13.90
N THR A 88 -4.67 4.84 -13.61
CA THR A 88 -5.61 5.68 -14.35
C THR A 88 -5.93 7.00 -13.66
N GLY A 89 -5.74 7.10 -12.34
CA GLY A 89 -6.25 8.21 -11.52
C GLY A 89 -7.77 8.26 -11.46
N LYS A 90 -8.46 7.12 -11.67
CA LYS A 90 -9.92 7.01 -11.73
C LYS A 90 -10.43 5.93 -10.81
N HIS A 91 -11.60 6.15 -10.20
CA HIS A 91 -12.30 5.14 -9.42
C HIS A 91 -12.65 3.89 -10.25
N SER A 92 -12.86 2.75 -9.58
CA SER A 92 -13.10 1.45 -10.21
C SER A 92 -14.29 1.42 -11.17
N HIS A 93 -15.37 2.16 -10.90
CA HIS A 93 -16.52 2.26 -11.82
C HIS A 93 -16.17 3.00 -13.12
N ALA A 94 -15.26 3.98 -13.05
CA ALA A 94 -14.85 4.78 -14.22
C ALA A 94 -13.77 4.09 -15.05
N ASN A 95 -12.84 3.34 -14.43
CA ASN A 95 -11.79 2.60 -15.13
C ASN A 95 -12.19 1.18 -15.54
N GLY A 96 -13.34 0.68 -15.05
CA GLY A 96 -13.91 -0.63 -15.39
C GLY A 96 -13.34 -1.83 -14.62
N GLN A 97 -12.30 -1.67 -13.80
CA GLN A 97 -11.73 -2.73 -12.97
C GLN A 97 -12.37 -2.69 -11.57
N ARG A 98 -13.48 -3.39 -11.37
CA ARG A 98 -14.28 -3.34 -10.14
C ARG A 98 -13.91 -4.42 -9.15
N ASP A 99 -13.48 -5.59 -9.66
CA ASP A 99 -13.07 -6.75 -8.85
C ASP A 99 -11.88 -7.49 -9.48
N ASN A 100 -11.39 -8.55 -8.83
CA ASN A 100 -10.26 -9.33 -9.32
C ASN A 100 -10.60 -10.23 -10.52
N SER A 101 -11.87 -10.33 -10.91
CA SER A 101 -12.32 -11.12 -12.06
C SER A 101 -12.40 -10.31 -13.35
N ASP A 102 -12.52 -8.99 -13.25
CA ASP A 102 -12.50 -8.09 -14.41
C ASP A 102 -11.13 -8.14 -15.11
N THR A 103 -11.13 -7.82 -16.40
CA THR A 103 -9.90 -7.67 -17.20
C THR A 103 -9.70 -6.20 -17.52
N PHE A 104 -8.59 -5.65 -17.13
CA PHE A 104 -8.25 -4.25 -17.36
C PHE A 104 -8.15 -3.94 -18.86
N ASP A 105 -8.88 -2.93 -19.31
CA ASP A 105 -8.75 -2.44 -20.67
C ASP A 105 -7.45 -1.65 -20.83
N GLY A 106 -6.42 -2.32 -21.36
CA GLY A 106 -5.13 -1.73 -21.63
C GLY A 106 -5.13 -0.62 -22.71
N ASN A 107 -6.25 -0.38 -23.43
CA ASN A 107 -6.33 0.71 -24.40
C ASN A 107 -6.62 2.06 -23.74
N GLN A 108 -7.21 2.07 -22.55
CA GLN A 108 -7.52 3.32 -21.87
C GLN A 108 -6.24 4.09 -21.50
N GLN A 109 -6.39 5.38 -21.23
CA GLN A 109 -5.31 6.26 -20.83
C GLN A 109 -4.80 5.90 -19.43
N THR A 110 -3.47 5.84 -19.29
CA THR A 110 -2.76 5.61 -18.02
C THR A 110 -1.59 6.57 -17.93
N PHE A 111 -1.15 6.90 -16.71
CA PHE A 111 -0.03 7.82 -16.55
C PHE A 111 1.27 7.34 -17.21
N PRO A 112 1.63 6.03 -17.25
CA PRO A 112 2.84 5.60 -17.96
C PRO A 112 2.80 5.93 -19.47
N LYS A 113 1.63 5.79 -20.12
CA LYS A 113 1.48 6.17 -21.55
C LYS A 113 1.72 7.65 -21.78
N LEU A 114 1.21 8.49 -20.87
CA LEU A 114 1.41 9.95 -20.96
C LEU A 114 2.87 10.33 -20.71
N LEU A 115 3.54 9.66 -19.79
CA LEU A 115 4.99 9.83 -19.56
C LEU A 115 5.83 9.39 -20.78
N GLN A 116 5.48 8.27 -21.43
CA GLN A 116 6.13 7.87 -22.69
C GLN A 116 6.00 8.95 -23.77
N GLN A 117 4.79 9.50 -23.94
CA GLN A 117 4.56 10.61 -24.89
C GLN A 117 5.38 11.86 -24.54
N ALA A 118 5.66 12.07 -23.27
CA ALA A 118 6.52 13.15 -22.78
C ALA A 118 8.03 12.85 -22.88
N GLY A 119 8.40 11.67 -23.38
CA GLY A 119 9.79 11.28 -23.62
C GLY A 119 10.46 10.51 -22.47
N TYR A 120 9.70 10.03 -21.49
CA TYR A 120 10.21 9.11 -20.48
C TYR A 120 10.43 7.72 -21.06
N GLU A 121 11.47 7.03 -20.60
CA GLU A 121 11.58 5.58 -20.75
C GLU A 121 10.85 4.91 -19.58
N THR A 122 9.95 3.96 -19.87
CA THR A 122 9.04 3.41 -18.89
C THR A 122 9.24 1.91 -18.71
N ALA A 123 9.26 1.45 -17.45
CA ALA A 123 9.36 0.02 -17.16
C ALA A 123 8.42 -0.41 -16.03
N LEU A 124 7.99 -1.69 -16.10
CA LEU A 124 7.22 -2.36 -15.07
C LEU A 124 7.86 -3.71 -14.73
N ILE A 125 8.23 -3.91 -13.47
CA ILE A 125 8.85 -5.14 -12.99
C ILE A 125 8.10 -5.67 -11.77
N GLY A 126 7.64 -6.93 -11.83
CA GLY A 126 6.97 -7.61 -10.73
C GLY A 126 5.48 -7.86 -10.94
N LYS A 127 4.65 -7.68 -9.91
CA LYS A 127 3.23 -8.02 -9.94
C LYS A 127 2.41 -7.04 -10.78
N TRP A 128 1.76 -7.56 -11.84
CA TRP A 128 0.78 -6.82 -12.64
C TRP A 128 -0.65 -7.06 -12.18
N HIS A 129 -1.11 -8.28 -12.20
CA HIS A 129 -2.39 -8.79 -11.68
C HIS A 129 -3.67 -8.14 -12.28
N LEU A 130 -3.62 -7.64 -13.52
CA LEU A 130 -4.75 -7.00 -14.20
C LEU A 130 -5.36 -7.84 -15.33
N ARG A 131 -4.99 -9.12 -15.44
CA ARG A 131 -5.46 -10.10 -16.46
C ARG A 131 -5.22 -9.71 -17.92
N SER A 132 -4.68 -8.52 -18.18
CA SER A 132 -4.24 -8.05 -19.50
C SER A 132 -2.72 -8.02 -19.56
N GLN A 133 -2.17 -7.86 -20.78
CA GLN A 133 -0.76 -7.49 -20.91
C GLN A 133 -0.54 -6.02 -20.52
N PRO A 134 0.62 -5.67 -19.94
CA PRO A 134 0.97 -4.30 -19.67
C PRO A 134 1.03 -3.47 -20.96
N THR A 135 0.54 -2.24 -20.90
CA THR A 135 0.63 -1.25 -21.99
C THR A 135 1.10 0.09 -21.44
N GLY A 136 1.85 0.85 -22.25
CA GLY A 136 2.47 2.09 -21.78
C GLY A 136 3.81 1.88 -21.11
N PHE A 137 4.48 0.77 -21.39
CA PHE A 137 5.82 0.45 -20.93
C PHE A 137 6.71 0.04 -22.10
N ASP A 138 7.93 0.57 -22.13
CA ASP A 138 8.97 0.19 -23.10
C ASP A 138 9.59 -1.16 -22.72
N HIS A 139 9.60 -1.47 -21.43
CA HIS A 139 10.04 -2.75 -20.88
C HIS A 139 9.08 -3.23 -19.79
N TRP A 140 8.79 -4.53 -19.79
CA TRP A 140 8.05 -5.14 -18.68
C TRP A 140 8.46 -6.59 -18.46
N ASN A 141 8.47 -6.99 -17.18
CA ASN A 141 8.77 -8.35 -16.76
C ASN A 141 7.89 -8.65 -15.54
N ILE A 142 6.78 -9.38 -15.75
CA ILE A 142 5.70 -9.49 -14.77
C ILE A 142 5.50 -10.90 -14.24
N LEU A 143 5.04 -10.98 -13.00
CA LEU A 143 4.63 -12.24 -12.38
C LEU A 143 3.31 -12.74 -12.97
N PRO A 144 3.16 -14.05 -13.27
CA PRO A 144 1.86 -14.62 -13.62
C PRO A 144 0.90 -14.61 -12.41
N GLY A 145 -0.25 -13.97 -12.55
CA GLY A 145 -1.26 -13.86 -11.50
C GLY A 145 -0.70 -13.27 -10.20
N GLN A 146 -0.79 -14.02 -9.10
CA GLN A 146 -0.25 -13.62 -7.80
C GLN A 146 1.25 -13.86 -7.63
N GLY A 147 1.90 -14.57 -8.56
CA GLY A 147 3.30 -14.95 -8.47
C GLY A 147 3.61 -15.99 -7.37
N SER A 148 4.86 -16.40 -7.30
CA SER A 148 5.38 -17.34 -6.31
C SER A 148 6.57 -16.74 -5.56
N TYR A 149 6.72 -17.04 -4.26
CA TYR A 149 7.83 -16.53 -3.46
C TYR A 149 9.17 -17.14 -3.84
N TYR A 150 9.20 -18.46 -4.04
CA TYR A 150 10.42 -19.19 -4.41
C TYR A 150 10.42 -19.53 -5.90
N ASN A 151 11.55 -19.32 -6.53
CA ASN A 151 11.83 -19.64 -7.92
C ASN A 151 10.68 -19.18 -8.85
N PRO A 152 10.39 -17.86 -8.87
CA PRO A 152 9.24 -17.31 -9.57
C PRO A 152 9.34 -17.48 -11.07
N ASP A 153 8.19 -17.67 -11.72
CA ASP A 153 8.05 -17.47 -13.14
C ASP A 153 7.83 -15.97 -13.40
N PHE A 154 8.42 -15.46 -14.49
CA PHE A 154 8.15 -14.14 -15.04
C PHE A 154 7.72 -14.25 -16.49
N ILE A 155 6.85 -13.34 -16.89
CA ILE A 155 6.36 -13.19 -18.26
C ILE A 155 6.93 -11.89 -18.82
N ASP A 156 7.50 -11.95 -20.01
CA ASP A 156 7.90 -10.81 -20.84
C ASP A 156 7.34 -10.96 -22.26
N GLU A 157 7.80 -10.14 -23.21
CA GLU A 157 7.39 -10.20 -24.61
C GLU A 157 7.79 -11.53 -25.31
N ASN A 158 8.79 -12.25 -24.78
CA ASN A 158 9.31 -13.50 -25.33
C ASN A 158 8.63 -14.75 -24.74
N GLY A 159 7.86 -14.60 -23.67
CA GLY A 159 7.12 -15.68 -23.02
C GLY A 159 7.36 -15.79 -21.52
N THR A 160 7.24 -17.00 -20.98
CA THR A 160 7.38 -17.26 -19.55
C THR A 160 8.69 -17.96 -19.25
N THR A 161 9.47 -17.40 -18.33
CA THR A 161 10.75 -17.97 -17.86
C THR A 161 10.75 -18.09 -16.34
N ARG A 162 11.26 -19.22 -15.84
CA ARG A 162 11.50 -19.43 -14.41
C ARG A 162 12.88 -18.96 -14.02
N TYR A 163 12.95 -18.24 -12.90
CA TYR A 163 14.21 -17.77 -12.33
C TYR A 163 14.43 -18.37 -10.95
N ASP A 164 15.63 -18.84 -10.68
CA ASP A 164 15.99 -19.34 -9.35
C ASP A 164 16.16 -18.16 -8.38
N GLY A 165 15.70 -18.33 -7.15
CA GLY A 165 15.84 -17.33 -6.10
C GLY A 165 14.54 -16.98 -5.37
N TYR A 166 14.62 -15.92 -4.60
CA TYR A 166 13.48 -15.39 -3.85
C TYR A 166 12.89 -14.19 -4.58
N VAL A 167 11.58 -14.17 -4.77
CA VAL A 167 10.89 -13.21 -5.67
C VAL A 167 11.23 -11.75 -5.39
N THR A 168 11.33 -11.35 -4.10
CA THR A 168 11.63 -9.95 -3.74
C THR A 168 13.05 -9.57 -4.18
N ASP A 169 14.01 -10.48 -4.02
CA ASP A 169 15.39 -10.27 -4.47
C ASP A 169 15.44 -10.20 -6.01
N VAL A 170 14.77 -11.13 -6.71
CA VAL A 170 14.75 -11.18 -8.20
C VAL A 170 14.11 -9.92 -8.79
N ILE A 171 13.01 -9.41 -8.21
CA ILE A 171 12.38 -8.15 -8.66
C ILE A 171 13.35 -6.97 -8.53
N THR A 172 14.10 -6.92 -7.42
CA THR A 172 15.08 -5.85 -7.19
C THR A 172 16.26 -5.96 -8.14
N ASP A 173 16.76 -7.19 -8.38
CA ASP A 173 17.85 -7.45 -9.34
C ASP A 173 17.44 -7.00 -10.75
N PHE A 174 16.26 -7.39 -11.23
CA PHE A 174 15.75 -6.95 -12.53
C PHE A 174 15.58 -5.44 -12.62
N SER A 175 15.17 -4.80 -11.52
CA SER A 175 15.02 -3.35 -11.45
C SER A 175 16.36 -2.63 -11.61
N THR A 176 17.40 -3.11 -10.92
CA THR A 176 18.75 -2.54 -11.03
C THR A 176 19.41 -2.84 -12.38
N ASP A 177 19.20 -4.06 -12.91
CA ASP A 177 19.71 -4.46 -14.24
C ASP A 177 19.07 -3.61 -15.35
N TRP A 178 17.76 -3.32 -15.26
CA TRP A 178 17.11 -2.43 -16.20
C TRP A 178 17.63 -1.00 -16.09
N LEU A 179 17.84 -0.49 -14.86
CA LEU A 179 18.42 0.83 -14.61
C LEU A 179 19.84 0.96 -15.20
N ASP A 180 20.62 -0.12 -15.25
CA ASP A 180 21.94 -0.13 -15.89
C ASP A 180 21.87 -0.08 -17.43
N GLN A 181 20.83 -0.70 -18.01
CA GLN A 181 20.67 -0.90 -19.46
C GLN A 181 19.88 0.21 -20.16
N ARG A 182 19.07 1.01 -19.39
CA ARG A 182 18.21 2.06 -19.93
C ARG A 182 18.97 3.11 -20.73
N ASP A 183 18.29 3.86 -21.53
CA ASP A 183 18.80 5.08 -22.17
C ASP A 183 19.09 6.16 -21.11
N LYS A 184 20.38 6.41 -20.85
CA LYS A 184 20.82 7.33 -19.79
C LYS A 184 20.58 8.81 -20.13
N ASP A 185 20.26 9.13 -21.37
CA ASP A 185 19.95 10.48 -21.83
C ASP A 185 18.45 10.83 -21.66
N LYS A 186 17.62 9.86 -21.25
CA LYS A 186 16.18 10.06 -20.99
C LYS A 186 15.84 10.03 -19.51
N PRO A 187 14.85 10.80 -19.07
CA PRO A 187 14.22 10.57 -17.78
C PRO A 187 13.49 9.21 -17.81
N PHE A 188 13.37 8.56 -16.66
CA PHE A 188 12.71 7.27 -16.60
C PHE A 188 11.56 7.23 -15.56
N CYS A 189 10.62 6.33 -15.81
CA CYS A 189 9.60 5.94 -14.86
C CYS A 189 9.63 4.41 -14.68
N LEU A 190 10.07 3.96 -13.50
CA LEU A 190 10.18 2.55 -13.14
C LEU A 190 9.16 2.19 -12.07
N LEU A 191 8.25 1.26 -12.40
CA LEU A 191 7.33 0.65 -11.47
C LEU A 191 7.93 -0.66 -10.94
N VAL A 192 8.20 -0.71 -9.63
CA VAL A 192 8.73 -1.89 -8.92
C VAL A 192 7.63 -2.46 -8.06
N HIS A 193 6.94 -3.49 -8.56
CA HIS A 193 5.75 -4.05 -7.94
C HIS A 193 6.06 -5.39 -7.25
N HIS A 194 6.31 -5.36 -5.95
CA HIS A 194 6.58 -6.57 -5.18
C HIS A 194 5.33 -7.42 -4.96
N LYS A 195 5.51 -8.77 -4.97
CA LYS A 195 4.52 -9.71 -4.45
C LYS A 195 4.40 -9.66 -2.93
N ALA A 196 5.52 -9.41 -2.25
CA ALA A 196 5.53 -9.31 -0.79
C ALA A 196 4.67 -8.10 -0.36
N VAL A 197 3.85 -8.25 0.68
CA VAL A 197 3.78 -9.36 1.61
C VAL A 197 2.47 -10.18 1.51
N HIS A 198 1.98 -10.43 0.31
CA HIS A 198 0.73 -11.18 0.06
C HIS A 198 0.83 -12.63 0.58
N ARG A 199 -0.32 -13.20 1.00
CA ARG A 199 -0.42 -14.64 1.35
C ARG A 199 0.02 -15.52 0.14
N VAL A 200 0.63 -16.69 0.29
CA VAL A 200 0.93 -17.36 1.58
C VAL A 200 2.31 -16.88 2.06
N TRP A 201 2.42 -16.11 3.06
CA TRP A 201 3.64 -15.50 3.57
C TRP A 201 4.79 -16.53 3.72
N MET A 202 5.64 -16.67 2.69
CA MET A 202 6.79 -17.58 2.71
C MET A 202 8.08 -16.76 2.83
N PRO A 203 8.69 -16.69 4.03
CA PRO A 203 9.94 -15.95 4.22
C PRO A 203 11.10 -16.51 3.40
N PRO A 204 12.09 -15.69 3.01
CA PRO A 204 13.31 -16.23 2.44
C PRO A 204 14.09 -17.05 3.46
N THR A 205 14.88 -18.01 2.99
CA THR A 205 15.64 -18.93 3.86
C THR A 205 16.49 -18.21 4.90
N LYS A 206 17.03 -17.03 4.57
CA LYS A 206 17.82 -16.18 5.48
C LYS A 206 17.05 -15.66 6.70
N TYR A 207 15.69 -15.59 6.64
CA TYR A 207 14.84 -15.03 7.68
C TYR A 207 13.84 -16.01 8.31
N LEU A 208 13.95 -17.31 8.01
CA LEU A 208 13.04 -18.34 8.58
C LEU A 208 13.02 -18.39 10.12
N ASN A 209 14.12 -18.02 10.76
CA ASN A 209 14.26 -18.02 12.22
C ASN A 209 14.20 -16.62 12.87
N GLU A 210 13.98 -15.55 12.09
CA GLU A 210 14.11 -14.16 12.58
C GLU A 210 13.17 -13.85 13.75
N PHE A 211 11.92 -14.31 13.66
CA PHE A 211 10.89 -14.03 14.66
C PHE A 211 10.38 -15.28 15.41
N LYS A 212 11.05 -16.45 15.27
CA LYS A 212 10.55 -17.74 15.76
C LYS A 212 10.22 -17.76 17.25
N ASP A 213 10.97 -17.04 18.08
CA ASP A 213 10.79 -16.99 19.53
C ASP A 213 10.01 -15.73 19.99
N GLN A 214 9.62 -14.88 19.05
CA GLN A 214 8.90 -13.65 19.35
C GLN A 214 7.40 -13.91 19.44
N LYS A 215 6.77 -13.36 20.49
CA LYS A 215 5.33 -13.28 20.63
C LYS A 215 4.87 -11.86 20.42
N PHE A 216 3.80 -11.70 19.68
CA PHE A 216 3.22 -10.40 19.37
C PHE A 216 2.01 -10.13 20.24
N PRO A 217 1.81 -8.90 20.72
CA PRO A 217 0.62 -8.53 21.46
C PRO A 217 -0.62 -8.66 20.55
N LEU A 218 -1.68 -9.25 21.08
CA LEU A 218 -2.96 -9.26 20.38
C LEU A 218 -3.53 -7.85 20.29
N PRO A 219 -4.16 -7.47 19.16
CA PRO A 219 -4.98 -6.27 19.11
C PRO A 219 -6.08 -6.27 20.18
N ALA A 220 -6.45 -5.09 20.68
CA ALA A 220 -7.45 -5.00 21.75
C ALA A 220 -8.83 -5.58 21.32
N ASN A 221 -9.14 -5.50 20.02
CA ASN A 221 -10.36 -6.02 19.40
C ASN A 221 -10.17 -7.40 18.74
N PHE A 222 -9.12 -8.18 19.08
CA PHE A 222 -8.86 -9.49 18.49
C PHE A 222 -10.02 -10.50 18.72
N TYR A 223 -10.75 -10.37 19.81
CA TYR A 223 -11.91 -11.20 20.15
C TYR A 223 -13.21 -10.41 19.97
N ASP A 224 -13.33 -9.68 18.86
CA ASP A 224 -14.54 -8.95 18.48
C ASP A 224 -15.72 -9.90 18.27
N ASP A 225 -16.89 -9.55 18.80
CA ASP A 225 -18.14 -10.31 18.68
C ASP A 225 -19.06 -9.79 17.55
N TYR A 226 -18.64 -8.71 16.91
CA TYR A 226 -19.35 -8.04 15.80
C TYR A 226 -20.76 -7.55 16.15
N GLU A 227 -21.05 -7.24 17.41
CA GLU A 227 -22.37 -6.78 17.83
C GLU A 227 -22.79 -5.53 17.04
N GLY A 228 -23.99 -5.60 16.41
CA GLY A 228 -24.56 -4.50 15.60
C GLY A 228 -23.88 -4.27 14.23
N ARG A 229 -23.10 -5.24 13.72
CA ARG A 229 -22.38 -5.19 12.44
C ARG A 229 -22.57 -6.48 11.66
N THR A 230 -23.69 -6.58 10.93
CA THR A 230 -24.11 -7.81 10.23
C THR A 230 -23.11 -8.20 9.13
N ALA A 231 -22.56 -7.24 8.40
CA ALA A 231 -21.56 -7.50 7.36
C ALA A 231 -20.28 -8.08 7.97
N ALA A 232 -19.82 -7.53 9.09
CA ALA A 232 -18.65 -8.00 9.83
C ALA A 232 -18.87 -9.42 10.38
N ALA A 233 -20.08 -9.71 10.91
CA ALA A 233 -20.41 -11.04 11.40
C ALA A 233 -20.49 -12.11 10.30
N GLY A 234 -20.77 -11.71 9.05
CA GLY A 234 -20.97 -12.60 7.92
C GLY A 234 -19.75 -12.85 7.04
N GLN A 235 -18.58 -12.35 7.40
CA GLN A 235 -17.33 -12.52 6.66
C GLN A 235 -16.68 -13.91 6.90
N GLU A 236 -15.78 -14.31 5.99
CA GLU A 236 -15.01 -15.57 6.05
C GLU A 236 -13.49 -15.29 6.02
N MET A 237 -13.01 -14.41 6.94
CA MET A 237 -11.59 -14.05 7.05
C MET A 237 -11.10 -13.99 8.49
N SER A 238 -11.74 -14.78 9.40
CA SER A 238 -11.30 -14.86 10.79
C SER A 238 -10.07 -15.75 10.96
N ILE A 239 -9.12 -15.32 11.78
CA ILE A 239 -7.90 -16.08 12.08
C ILE A 239 -8.25 -17.43 12.69
N ILE A 240 -9.27 -17.48 13.56
CA ILE A 240 -9.61 -18.74 14.24
C ILE A 240 -10.27 -19.76 13.29
N ASN A 241 -11.20 -19.33 12.43
CA ASN A 241 -12.03 -20.25 11.64
C ASN A 241 -11.51 -20.41 10.20
N ASP A 242 -11.07 -19.32 9.56
CA ASP A 242 -10.88 -19.26 8.11
C ASP A 242 -9.40 -19.28 7.69
N MET A 243 -8.46 -18.88 8.58
CA MET A 243 -7.03 -19.03 8.31
C MET A 243 -6.64 -20.50 8.31
N ASP A 244 -6.22 -21.00 7.15
CA ASP A 244 -5.89 -22.41 6.95
C ASP A 244 -4.50 -22.77 7.52
N VAL A 245 -4.44 -23.82 8.30
CA VAL A 245 -3.18 -24.21 9.00
C VAL A 245 -2.12 -24.75 8.04
N VAL A 246 -2.49 -25.34 6.88
CA VAL A 246 -1.52 -25.83 5.90
C VAL A 246 -1.17 -24.75 4.89
N TYR A 247 -2.17 -24.09 4.28
CA TYR A 247 -1.96 -23.10 3.25
C TYR A 247 -1.35 -21.81 3.80
N ASP A 248 -1.96 -21.24 4.83
CA ASP A 248 -1.51 -19.97 5.39
C ASP A 248 -0.35 -20.14 6.37
N LEU A 249 -0.36 -21.21 7.18
CA LEU A 249 0.60 -21.39 8.27
C LEU A 249 1.64 -22.50 8.03
N LYS A 250 1.60 -23.16 6.85
CA LYS A 250 2.61 -24.12 6.35
C LYS A 250 2.74 -25.40 7.18
N MET A 251 1.68 -25.79 7.92
CA MET A 251 1.67 -27.02 8.70
C MET A 251 1.45 -28.24 7.79
N LEU A 252 2.39 -28.47 6.86
CA LEU A 252 2.37 -29.58 5.89
C LEU A 252 3.14 -30.78 6.47
N ASP A 253 2.44 -31.68 7.14
CA ASP A 253 3.00 -32.93 7.67
C ASP A 253 3.10 -34.03 6.60
N GLU A 254 4.09 -34.91 6.68
CA GLU A 254 4.29 -35.99 5.70
C GLU A 254 3.16 -37.03 5.76
N GLU A 255 2.66 -37.36 6.95
CA GLU A 255 1.63 -38.38 7.17
C GLU A 255 0.23 -37.94 6.70
N GLY A 256 0.01 -36.65 6.52
CA GLY A 256 -1.29 -36.09 6.14
C GLY A 256 -2.33 -36.13 7.27
N ASP A 257 -1.89 -36.09 8.52
CA ASP A 257 -2.75 -36.05 9.71
C ASP A 257 -3.42 -34.69 9.84
N ILE A 258 -2.71 -33.60 9.55
CA ILE A 258 -3.23 -32.24 9.55
C ILE A 258 -4.09 -32.05 8.29
N LYS A 259 -5.40 -31.87 8.48
CA LYS A 259 -6.37 -31.76 7.37
C LYS A 259 -6.49 -30.32 6.90
N SER A 260 -6.46 -30.14 5.56
CA SER A 260 -6.72 -28.88 4.89
C SER A 260 -7.29 -29.14 3.49
N PRO A 261 -8.32 -28.40 3.06
CA PRO A 261 -8.79 -28.45 1.68
C PRO A 261 -7.77 -27.89 0.69
N TYR A 262 -6.85 -27.05 1.17
CA TYR A 262 -5.81 -26.38 0.35
C TYR A 262 -4.46 -27.09 0.36
N ARG A 263 -4.35 -28.28 1.05
CA ARG A 263 -3.10 -29.04 1.15
C ARG A 263 -2.42 -29.27 -0.20
N SER A 264 -3.16 -29.82 -1.16
CA SER A 264 -2.60 -30.11 -2.49
C SER A 264 -2.21 -28.84 -3.26
N TYR A 265 -2.91 -27.74 -3.03
CA TYR A 265 -2.59 -26.46 -3.64
C TYR A 265 -1.27 -25.89 -3.08
N TYR A 266 -1.08 -25.93 -1.76
CA TYR A 266 0.19 -25.50 -1.15
C TYR A 266 1.35 -26.40 -1.55
N GLU A 267 1.21 -27.71 -1.40
CA GLU A 267 2.24 -28.71 -1.67
C GLU A 267 2.75 -28.62 -3.12
N LYS A 268 1.83 -28.65 -4.10
CA LYS A 268 2.15 -28.66 -5.52
C LYS A 268 2.42 -27.27 -6.09
N GLY A 269 1.83 -26.22 -5.53
CA GLY A 269 1.94 -24.85 -6.01
C GLY A 269 3.16 -24.11 -5.44
N ALA A 270 3.27 -24.05 -4.12
CA ALA A 270 4.28 -23.21 -3.45
C ALA A 270 5.49 -24.03 -2.97
N TYR A 271 5.25 -25.10 -2.17
CA TYR A 271 6.30 -25.89 -1.56
C TYR A 271 7.17 -26.62 -2.61
N SER A 272 6.55 -27.23 -3.62
CA SER A 272 7.28 -27.97 -4.69
C SER A 272 8.17 -27.07 -5.57
N ARG A 273 8.01 -25.75 -5.51
CA ARG A 273 8.86 -24.83 -6.28
C ARG A 273 10.25 -24.66 -5.70
N MET A 274 10.43 -24.96 -4.42
CA MET A 274 11.72 -24.86 -3.74
C MET A 274 12.71 -25.90 -4.31
N THR A 275 13.98 -25.50 -4.45
CA THR A 275 15.08 -26.43 -4.73
C THR A 275 15.30 -27.36 -3.53
N ASP A 276 16.04 -28.43 -3.70
CA ASP A 276 16.34 -29.36 -2.59
C ASP A 276 17.06 -28.67 -1.43
N GLU A 277 17.95 -27.71 -1.72
CA GLU A 277 18.64 -26.91 -0.71
C GLU A 277 17.68 -25.96 0.04
N GLN A 278 16.82 -25.26 -0.71
CA GLN A 278 15.81 -24.37 -0.11
C GLN A 278 14.83 -25.18 0.75
N ARG A 279 14.41 -26.34 0.27
CA ARG A 279 13.51 -27.25 0.98
C ARG A 279 14.14 -27.78 2.26
N ALA A 280 15.39 -28.24 2.19
CA ALA A 280 16.10 -28.72 3.37
C ALA A 280 16.24 -27.62 4.46
N ALA A 281 16.50 -26.38 4.06
CA ALA A 281 16.54 -25.23 4.98
C ALA A 281 15.15 -24.90 5.56
N TRP A 282 14.11 -25.03 4.75
CA TRP A 282 12.71 -24.83 5.15
C TRP A 282 12.26 -25.88 6.16
N ASP A 283 12.41 -27.16 5.81
CA ASP A 283 11.96 -28.28 6.63
C ASP A 283 12.69 -28.32 7.98
N ALA A 284 13.98 -27.99 8.02
CA ALA A 284 14.73 -27.87 9.27
C ALA A 284 14.11 -26.86 10.28
N VAL A 285 13.33 -25.89 9.80
CA VAL A 285 12.64 -24.90 10.65
C VAL A 285 11.19 -25.30 10.89
N TYR A 286 10.47 -25.74 9.84
CA TYR A 286 9.03 -25.99 9.95
C TYR A 286 8.70 -27.36 10.54
N ASP A 287 9.49 -28.43 10.32
CA ASP A 287 9.21 -29.75 10.89
C ASP A 287 9.10 -29.73 12.43
N PRO A 288 10.02 -29.09 13.18
CA PRO A 288 9.85 -28.97 14.63
C PRO A 288 8.58 -28.21 15.05
N ILE A 289 8.14 -27.20 14.25
CA ILE A 289 6.93 -26.43 14.51
C ILE A 289 5.70 -27.31 14.26
N ILE A 290 5.70 -28.08 13.18
CA ILE A 290 4.64 -29.03 12.83
C ILE A 290 4.47 -30.09 13.92
N GLU A 291 5.57 -30.67 14.41
CA GLU A 291 5.54 -31.65 15.49
C GLU A 291 5.03 -31.05 16.81
N ASP A 292 5.45 -29.84 17.19
CA ASP A 292 4.91 -29.13 18.36
C ASP A 292 3.40 -28.86 18.21
N PHE A 293 2.97 -28.40 17.03
CA PHE A 293 1.56 -28.16 16.74
C PHE A 293 0.71 -29.42 16.88
N LYS A 294 1.15 -30.57 16.31
CA LYS A 294 0.49 -31.88 16.44
C LYS A 294 0.41 -32.31 17.90
N ALA A 295 1.50 -32.19 18.64
CA ALA A 295 1.58 -32.62 20.03
C ALA A 295 0.67 -31.83 21.00
N ARG A 296 0.49 -30.51 20.72
CA ARG A 296 -0.28 -29.61 21.58
C ARG A 296 -1.79 -29.76 21.45
N ASN A 297 -2.30 -30.23 20.31
CA ASN A 297 -3.72 -30.39 20.03
C ASN A 297 -4.56 -29.15 20.41
N LEU A 298 -4.14 -27.98 19.94
CA LEU A 298 -4.68 -26.67 20.31
C LEU A 298 -6.14 -26.49 19.85
N SER A 299 -6.93 -25.77 20.66
CA SER A 299 -8.32 -25.42 20.31
C SER A 299 -8.73 -24.07 20.89
N GLY A 300 -9.86 -23.53 20.43
CA GLY A 300 -10.43 -22.28 20.93
C GLY A 300 -9.41 -21.12 20.92
N LYS A 301 -9.34 -20.37 22.02
CA LYS A 301 -8.45 -19.20 22.14
C LYS A 301 -6.98 -19.54 21.99
N GLU A 302 -6.54 -20.68 22.53
CA GLU A 302 -5.13 -21.09 22.40
C GLU A 302 -4.73 -21.33 20.94
N LEU A 303 -5.63 -21.92 20.14
CA LEU A 303 -5.42 -22.08 18.70
C LEU A 303 -5.42 -20.74 17.98
N ALA A 304 -6.34 -19.82 18.31
CA ALA A 304 -6.40 -18.49 17.72
C ALA A 304 -5.11 -17.70 17.97
N GLU A 305 -4.63 -17.67 19.21
CA GLU A 305 -3.38 -17.01 19.59
C GLU A 305 -2.15 -17.63 18.94
N TRP A 306 -2.13 -18.96 18.80
CA TRP A 306 -1.06 -19.68 18.11
C TRP A 306 -1.05 -19.33 16.61
N LYS A 307 -2.22 -19.38 15.93
CA LYS A 307 -2.37 -18.99 14.53
C LYS A 307 -1.90 -17.56 14.30
N TYR A 308 -2.36 -16.61 15.14
CA TYR A 308 -1.96 -15.22 15.07
C TYR A 308 -0.45 -15.04 15.16
N ASN A 309 0.19 -15.63 16.17
CA ASN A 309 1.64 -15.51 16.34
C ASN A 309 2.41 -16.12 15.16
N ARG A 310 1.97 -17.30 14.65
CA ARG A 310 2.61 -17.92 13.49
C ARG A 310 2.47 -17.07 12.24
N TYR A 311 1.28 -16.52 12.01
CA TYR A 311 1.01 -15.57 10.94
C TYR A 311 1.93 -14.34 11.02
N MET A 312 1.99 -13.69 12.18
CA MET A 312 2.83 -12.51 12.39
C MET A 312 4.31 -12.79 12.15
N GLN A 313 4.83 -13.92 12.61
CA GLN A 313 6.22 -14.32 12.43
C GLN A 313 6.59 -14.41 10.94
N ASP A 314 5.76 -15.06 10.15
CA ASP A 314 6.01 -15.25 8.71
C ASP A 314 5.80 -13.96 7.92
N TYR A 315 4.76 -13.20 8.23
CA TYR A 315 4.47 -11.92 7.62
C TYR A 315 5.63 -10.93 7.81
N LEU A 316 6.08 -10.75 9.06
CA LEU A 316 7.17 -9.82 9.38
C LEU A 316 8.52 -10.25 8.81
N ALA A 317 8.76 -11.55 8.66
CA ALA A 317 9.97 -12.04 7.99
C ALA A 317 9.95 -11.74 6.48
N CYS A 318 8.77 -11.72 5.84
CA CYS A 318 8.61 -11.21 4.48
C CYS A 318 8.81 -9.69 4.42
N VAL A 319 8.27 -8.92 5.38
CA VAL A 319 8.49 -7.47 5.49
C VAL A 319 9.97 -7.14 5.61
N LYS A 320 10.71 -7.88 6.45
CA LYS A 320 12.16 -7.67 6.61
C LYS A 320 12.93 -7.84 5.31
N SER A 321 12.58 -8.86 4.53
CA SER A 321 13.20 -9.05 3.20
C SER A 321 12.85 -7.94 2.22
N LEU A 322 11.63 -7.42 2.31
CA LEU A 322 11.18 -6.29 1.49
C LEU A 322 11.96 -5.02 1.85
N ASP A 323 12.10 -4.72 3.13
CA ASP A 323 12.86 -3.56 3.62
C ASP A 323 14.33 -3.58 3.17
N ASP A 324 14.99 -4.75 3.27
CA ASP A 324 16.35 -4.93 2.74
C ASP A 324 16.43 -4.57 1.25
N ASN A 325 15.46 -5.02 0.47
CA ASN A 325 15.42 -4.82 -0.97
C ASN A 325 15.14 -3.36 -1.36
N VAL A 326 14.27 -2.68 -0.63
CA VAL A 326 14.09 -1.23 -0.77
C VAL A 326 15.40 -0.51 -0.45
N GLY A 327 16.09 -0.89 0.64
CA GLY A 327 17.41 -0.36 0.99
C GLY A 327 18.46 -0.57 -0.11
N ARG A 328 18.45 -1.74 -0.78
CA ARG A 328 19.33 -2.03 -1.93
C ARG A 328 19.05 -1.10 -3.11
N LEU A 329 17.79 -0.86 -3.43
CA LEU A 329 17.40 0.02 -4.53
C LEU A 329 17.78 1.48 -4.24
N LEU A 330 17.55 1.95 -3.01
CA LEU A 330 17.97 3.29 -2.59
C LEU A 330 19.49 3.47 -2.65
N LYS A 331 20.23 2.45 -2.19
CA LYS A 331 21.69 2.46 -2.29
C LYS A 331 22.18 2.49 -3.75
N TYR A 332 21.50 1.77 -4.65
CA TYR A 332 21.80 1.83 -6.08
C TYR A 332 21.66 3.26 -6.63
N LEU A 333 20.59 3.98 -6.24
CA LEU A 333 20.40 5.38 -6.66
C LEU A 333 21.52 6.30 -6.17
N ASP A 334 21.99 6.10 -4.93
CA ASP A 334 23.11 6.88 -4.39
C ASP A 334 24.41 6.60 -5.15
N ASP A 335 24.75 5.33 -5.29
CA ASP A 335 26.00 4.89 -5.92
C ASP A 335 26.10 5.35 -7.40
N ASN A 336 24.95 5.56 -8.06
CA ASN A 336 24.88 5.98 -9.45
C ASN A 336 24.56 7.48 -9.64
N GLY A 337 24.49 8.26 -8.56
CA GLY A 337 24.23 9.71 -8.63
C GLY A 337 22.81 10.06 -9.11
N LEU A 338 21.85 9.16 -8.95
CA LEU A 338 20.47 9.34 -9.37
C LEU A 338 19.56 9.89 -8.25
N ALA A 339 19.98 9.79 -7.01
CA ALA A 339 19.15 10.06 -5.84
C ALA A 339 18.57 11.49 -5.81
N GLU A 340 19.37 12.51 -6.19
CA GLU A 340 18.97 13.92 -6.14
C GLU A 340 17.94 14.29 -7.23
N ASN A 341 17.85 13.52 -8.32
CA ASN A 341 16.94 13.77 -9.43
C ASN A 341 15.83 12.70 -9.57
N THR A 342 15.53 11.96 -8.50
CA THR A 342 14.55 10.87 -8.55
C THR A 342 13.50 11.03 -7.46
N LEU A 343 12.22 11.11 -7.88
CA LEU A 343 11.10 10.84 -6.98
C LEU A 343 11.10 9.35 -6.65
N VAL A 344 11.13 9.02 -5.37
CA VAL A 344 10.92 7.66 -4.88
C VAL A 344 9.63 7.61 -4.09
N VAL A 345 8.69 6.78 -4.52
CA VAL A 345 7.42 6.55 -3.85
C VAL A 345 7.38 5.11 -3.35
N TYR A 346 6.94 4.94 -2.11
CA TYR A 346 6.63 3.65 -1.53
C TYR A 346 5.19 3.62 -1.04
N THR A 347 4.44 2.58 -1.44
CA THR A 347 3.06 2.34 -0.99
C THR A 347 2.72 0.86 -1.03
N SER A 348 1.54 0.50 -0.54
CA SER A 348 0.88 -0.79 -0.76
C SER A 348 -0.37 -0.60 -1.61
N ASP A 349 -0.80 -1.65 -2.32
CA ASP A 349 -2.04 -1.59 -3.10
C ASP A 349 -3.30 -1.49 -2.23
N GLN A 350 -3.24 -1.92 -0.96
CA GLN A 350 -4.25 -1.65 0.09
C GLN A 350 -3.63 -1.89 1.48
N GLY A 351 -4.41 -1.61 2.53
CA GLY A 351 -4.09 -2.00 3.89
C GLY A 351 -4.32 -3.50 4.13
N PHE A 352 -4.07 -3.95 5.36
CA PHE A 352 -4.19 -5.36 5.73
C PHE A 352 -4.42 -5.52 7.24
N TYR A 353 -5.31 -6.43 7.64
CA TYR A 353 -5.56 -6.71 9.06
C TYR A 353 -4.43 -7.50 9.69
N MET A 354 -3.89 -6.96 10.77
CA MET A 354 -2.85 -7.61 11.59
C MET A 354 -3.46 -8.23 12.86
N GLY A 355 -4.66 -8.80 12.73
CA GLY A 355 -5.41 -9.41 13.82
C GLY A 355 -6.52 -8.56 14.41
N GLU A 356 -6.68 -7.30 13.98
CA GLU A 356 -7.80 -6.47 14.40
C GLU A 356 -9.11 -7.16 13.99
N HIS A 357 -10.13 -7.04 14.82
CA HIS A 357 -11.41 -7.76 14.69
C HIS A 357 -11.27 -9.30 14.65
N GLY A 358 -10.11 -9.85 14.99
CA GLY A 358 -9.80 -11.28 14.84
C GLY A 358 -9.54 -11.70 13.38
N TRP A 359 -9.27 -10.76 12.48
CA TRP A 359 -9.20 -10.97 11.03
C TRP A 359 -7.76 -10.98 10.50
N PHE A 360 -7.64 -11.53 9.31
CA PHE A 360 -6.56 -11.36 8.35
C PHE A 360 -7.18 -10.98 7.00
N ASP A 361 -6.37 -10.65 5.96
CA ASP A 361 -6.84 -10.16 4.67
C ASP A 361 -7.25 -8.66 4.70
N LYS A 362 -8.16 -8.19 3.83
CA LYS A 362 -8.52 -6.79 3.56
C LYS A 362 -10.00 -6.67 3.18
N ARG A 363 -10.41 -5.74 2.33
CA ARG A 363 -11.71 -5.58 1.63
C ARG A 363 -12.68 -4.61 2.29
N PHE A 364 -12.89 -4.67 3.60
CA PHE A 364 -13.77 -3.69 4.27
C PHE A 364 -13.22 -2.26 4.19
N MET A 365 -14.12 -1.28 4.28
CA MET A 365 -13.75 0.13 4.42
C MET A 365 -13.21 0.50 5.82
N TYR A 366 -12.95 -0.46 6.71
CA TYR A 366 -12.35 -0.20 8.02
C TYR A 366 -10.89 0.24 7.85
N GLU A 367 -10.39 1.04 8.81
CA GLU A 367 -9.11 1.73 8.68
C GLU A 367 -7.95 0.77 8.32
N GLU A 368 -7.89 -0.43 8.89
CA GLU A 368 -6.80 -1.38 8.67
C GLU A 368 -6.70 -1.87 7.21
N SER A 369 -7.83 -2.00 6.54
CA SER A 369 -7.91 -2.41 5.13
C SER A 369 -7.89 -1.22 4.16
N PHE A 370 -8.55 -0.14 4.53
CA PHE A 370 -8.73 1.05 3.71
C PHE A 370 -7.48 1.93 3.66
N ARG A 371 -6.77 2.08 4.81
CA ARG A 371 -5.57 2.89 4.94
C ARG A 371 -4.34 2.14 4.46
N THR A 372 -3.48 2.83 3.67
CA THR A 372 -2.25 2.28 3.11
C THR A 372 -1.06 3.16 3.47
N PRO A 373 0.16 2.61 3.62
CA PRO A 373 1.34 3.45 3.79
C PRO A 373 1.60 4.26 2.52
N LEU A 374 2.07 5.49 2.68
CA LEU A 374 2.56 6.31 1.58
C LEU A 374 3.76 7.13 2.06
N LEU A 375 4.92 6.82 1.52
CA LEU A 375 6.17 7.54 1.74
C LEU A 375 6.65 8.09 0.40
N MET A 376 7.06 9.36 0.35
CA MET A 376 7.57 9.98 -0.87
C MET A 376 8.86 10.75 -0.59
N ARG A 377 9.95 10.41 -1.27
CA ARG A 377 11.17 11.21 -1.29
C ARG A 377 11.21 11.99 -2.61
N PHE A 378 11.02 13.29 -2.51
CA PHE A 378 11.02 14.19 -3.66
C PHE A 378 12.45 14.46 -4.17
N PRO A 379 12.60 14.82 -5.46
CA PRO A 379 13.85 15.30 -6.00
C PRO A 379 14.33 16.56 -5.28
N LYS A 380 15.63 16.84 -5.39
CA LYS A 380 16.23 18.06 -4.83
C LYS A 380 15.52 19.32 -5.37
N GLY A 381 15.39 20.33 -4.51
CA GLY A 381 14.69 21.58 -4.84
C GLY A 381 13.23 21.65 -4.41
N TYR A 382 12.64 20.54 -3.97
CA TYR A 382 11.33 20.54 -3.30
C TYR A 382 11.52 20.76 -1.79
N GLU A 383 10.78 21.74 -1.24
CA GLU A 383 10.75 21.99 0.21
C GLU A 383 9.70 21.05 0.86
N ALA A 384 9.98 19.76 0.84
CA ALA A 384 9.04 18.77 1.34
C ALA A 384 8.82 18.92 2.85
N LYS A 385 7.56 18.92 3.27
CA LYS A 385 7.19 18.74 4.69
C LYS A 385 7.56 17.32 5.09
N ILE A 386 8.02 17.13 6.32
CA ILE A 386 8.32 15.78 6.85
C ILE A 386 7.05 14.95 6.97
N LYS A 387 5.89 15.60 7.19
CA LYS A 387 4.61 14.95 7.46
C LYS A 387 3.45 15.70 6.80
N VAL A 388 2.54 14.96 6.20
CA VAL A 388 1.27 15.44 5.61
C VAL A 388 0.13 14.67 6.25
N ASP A 389 -0.80 15.40 6.88
CA ASP A 389 -1.94 14.81 7.61
C ASP A 389 -3.26 14.95 6.82
N GLU A 390 -3.26 15.59 5.66
CA GLU A 390 -4.40 15.74 4.76
C GLU A 390 -4.87 14.38 4.22
N LEU A 391 -6.17 14.26 3.92
CA LEU A 391 -6.77 13.06 3.35
C LEU A 391 -6.33 12.87 1.89
N VAL A 392 -5.52 11.85 1.62
CA VAL A 392 -5.07 11.52 0.26
C VAL A 392 -5.51 10.11 -0.13
N GLN A 393 -5.65 9.86 -1.43
CA GLN A 393 -6.14 8.58 -1.93
C GLN A 393 -5.31 8.12 -3.14
N ASN A 394 -5.30 6.84 -3.43
CA ASN A 394 -4.50 6.28 -4.53
C ASN A 394 -4.90 6.77 -5.93
N ILE A 395 -6.03 7.48 -6.09
CA ILE A 395 -6.38 8.21 -7.32
C ILE A 395 -5.44 9.40 -7.58
N ASP A 396 -4.75 9.88 -6.54
CA ASP A 396 -3.88 11.06 -6.57
C ASP A 396 -2.48 10.78 -7.14
N TYR A 397 -2.10 9.50 -7.27
CA TYR A 397 -0.74 9.16 -7.69
C TYR A 397 -0.49 9.50 -9.16
N ALA A 398 -1.41 9.14 -10.05
CA ALA A 398 -1.30 9.45 -11.48
C ALA A 398 -1.16 10.96 -11.74
N PRO A 399 -2.04 11.86 -11.25
CA PRO A 399 -1.88 13.30 -11.45
C PRO A 399 -0.60 13.84 -10.80
N THR A 400 -0.14 13.29 -9.66
CA THR A 400 1.12 13.70 -9.03
C THR A 400 2.34 13.40 -9.91
N PHE A 401 2.40 12.21 -10.52
CA PHE A 401 3.50 11.85 -11.41
C PHE A 401 3.52 12.70 -12.68
N LEU A 402 2.34 13.01 -13.24
CA LEU A 402 2.20 13.88 -14.40
C LEU A 402 2.62 15.33 -14.09
N ASP A 403 2.19 15.86 -12.96
CA ASP A 403 2.53 17.22 -12.51
C ASP A 403 4.04 17.36 -12.32
N LEU A 404 4.69 16.43 -11.62
CA LEU A 404 6.14 16.41 -11.44
C LEU A 404 6.92 16.31 -12.76
N ALA A 405 6.35 15.62 -13.75
CA ALA A 405 6.92 15.48 -15.08
C ALA A 405 6.65 16.68 -16.00
N GLY A 406 5.90 17.70 -15.53
CA GLY A 406 5.46 18.84 -16.35
C GLY A 406 4.48 18.44 -17.46
N VAL A 407 3.76 17.33 -17.29
CA VAL A 407 2.75 16.82 -18.23
C VAL A 407 1.38 17.30 -17.82
N ALA A 408 0.59 17.80 -18.76
CA ALA A 408 -0.76 18.24 -18.49
C ALA A 408 -1.60 17.08 -17.94
N ILE A 409 -2.29 17.30 -16.82
CA ILE A 409 -3.20 16.34 -16.20
C ILE A 409 -4.51 16.35 -17.03
N PRO A 410 -4.92 15.20 -17.58
CA PRO A 410 -6.20 15.10 -18.30
C PRO A 410 -7.41 15.38 -17.44
N GLU A 411 -8.45 15.99 -18.02
CA GLU A 411 -9.68 16.38 -17.33
C GLU A 411 -10.48 15.20 -16.77
N ASP A 412 -10.29 14.00 -17.32
CA ASP A 412 -10.96 12.77 -16.89
C ASP A 412 -10.24 12.01 -15.76
N ILE A 413 -9.10 12.52 -15.29
CA ILE A 413 -8.46 12.07 -14.04
C ILE A 413 -9.25 12.65 -12.87
N GLN A 414 -9.63 11.78 -11.91
CA GLN A 414 -10.48 12.13 -10.77
C GLN A 414 -9.69 12.49 -9.50
N GLY A 415 -8.38 12.22 -9.50
CA GLY A 415 -7.47 12.57 -8.41
C GLY A 415 -6.85 13.95 -8.56
N GLU A 416 -6.13 14.38 -7.52
CA GLU A 416 -5.43 15.67 -7.45
C GLU A 416 -3.93 15.47 -7.20
N SER A 417 -3.09 16.40 -7.69
CA SER A 417 -1.64 16.34 -7.46
C SER A 417 -1.28 16.60 -6.00
N LEU A 418 -0.52 15.68 -5.41
CA LEU A 418 0.01 15.81 -4.04
C LEU A 418 1.16 16.83 -3.92
N VAL A 419 1.68 17.33 -5.04
CA VAL A 419 2.77 18.32 -5.06
C VAL A 419 2.37 19.59 -4.29
N SER A 420 1.11 20.01 -4.42
CA SER A 420 0.58 21.18 -3.70
C SER A 420 0.61 21.04 -2.17
N LEU A 421 0.53 19.82 -1.64
CA LEU A 421 0.59 19.54 -0.20
C LEU A 421 2.01 19.60 0.37
N VAL A 422 3.02 19.35 -0.46
CA VAL A 422 4.41 19.17 -0.01
C VAL A 422 5.33 20.34 -0.32
N ASP A 423 5.11 21.11 -1.37
CA ASP A 423 6.02 22.17 -1.86
C ASP A 423 5.73 23.57 -1.28
N GLY A 424 5.40 23.66 -0.01
CA GLY A 424 5.21 24.96 0.69
C GLY A 424 4.01 25.77 0.22
N GLY A 425 3.19 25.24 -0.67
CA GLY A 425 1.93 25.83 -1.13
C GLY A 425 0.91 25.85 0.01
N GLN A 426 0.25 26.98 0.21
CA GLN A 426 -1.01 26.97 0.96
C GLN A 426 -2.05 26.38 0.01
N THR A 427 -2.45 25.12 0.26
CA THR A 427 -3.65 24.57 -0.36
C THR A 427 -4.84 25.35 0.19
N ALA A 428 -5.36 26.26 -0.61
CA ALA A 428 -6.50 27.06 -0.19
C ALA A 428 -7.75 26.20 0.08
N GLU A 429 -7.84 25.07 -0.62
CA GLU A 429 -8.94 24.10 -0.47
C GLU A 429 -8.39 22.70 -0.82
N TRP A 430 -8.38 21.77 0.14
CA TRP A 430 -8.15 20.34 -0.07
C TRP A 430 -9.44 19.61 0.30
N ARG A 431 -9.59 18.36 -0.17
CA ARG A 431 -10.82 17.59 0.05
C ARG A 431 -11.10 17.33 1.54
N ASP A 432 -12.38 17.36 1.91
CA ASP A 432 -12.87 17.10 3.27
C ASP A 432 -13.28 15.63 3.50
N GLY A 433 -13.36 14.86 2.42
CA GLY A 433 -13.83 13.49 2.47
C GLY A 433 -13.32 12.63 1.31
N LEU A 434 -13.25 11.33 1.55
CA LEU A 434 -12.85 10.32 0.59
C LEU A 434 -14.04 9.44 0.25
N TYR A 435 -14.20 9.15 -1.05
CA TYR A 435 -15.15 8.17 -1.54
C TYR A 435 -14.48 6.79 -1.66
N TYR A 436 -15.20 5.74 -1.24
CA TYR A 436 -14.79 4.35 -1.33
C TYR A 436 -15.90 3.51 -1.92
N HIS A 437 -15.58 2.50 -2.76
CA HIS A 437 -16.56 1.57 -3.28
C HIS A 437 -15.96 0.18 -3.54
N TYR A 438 -16.49 -0.84 -2.86
CA TYR A 438 -16.15 -2.25 -2.99
C TYR A 438 -17.29 -3.03 -3.66
N TYR A 439 -16.97 -3.84 -4.69
CA TYR A 439 -17.96 -4.44 -5.59
C TYR A 439 -18.04 -5.96 -5.53
N GLU A 440 -16.99 -6.64 -5.02
CA GLU A 440 -16.87 -8.10 -5.09
C GLU A 440 -17.73 -8.77 -4.03
N TYR A 441 -18.69 -9.62 -4.45
CA TYR A 441 -19.46 -10.51 -3.59
C TYR A 441 -20.13 -11.60 -4.44
N PRO A 442 -20.18 -12.89 -3.97
CA PRO A 442 -19.63 -13.37 -2.69
C PRO A 442 -18.09 -13.34 -2.62
N GLY A 443 -17.40 -13.38 -3.74
CA GLY A 443 -15.96 -13.32 -3.84
C GLY A 443 -15.20 -14.22 -2.85
N GLU A 444 -13.93 -13.97 -2.67
CA GLU A 444 -13.16 -14.57 -1.58
C GLU A 444 -13.53 -13.86 -0.26
N HIS A 445 -13.68 -14.61 0.84
CA HIS A 445 -14.01 -14.11 2.18
C HIS A 445 -15.42 -13.55 2.42
N ALA A 446 -16.34 -13.65 1.45
CA ALA A 446 -17.75 -13.30 1.56
C ALA A 446 -18.05 -11.87 2.08
N VAL A 447 -17.13 -10.91 1.86
CA VAL A 447 -17.32 -9.52 2.24
C VAL A 447 -18.39 -8.87 1.38
N LYS A 448 -19.42 -8.29 2.03
CA LYS A 448 -20.57 -7.67 1.36
C LYS A 448 -20.15 -6.44 0.55
N ARG A 449 -20.86 -6.19 -0.59
CA ARG A 449 -20.66 -4.95 -1.36
C ARG A 449 -20.99 -3.74 -0.52
N HIS A 450 -20.15 -2.73 -0.57
CA HIS A 450 -20.38 -1.50 0.19
C HIS A 450 -19.68 -0.30 -0.44
N TYR A 451 -20.21 0.86 -0.14
CA TYR A 451 -19.58 2.14 -0.43
C TYR A 451 -19.71 3.07 0.78
N GLY A 452 -18.95 4.14 0.78
CA GLY A 452 -19.00 5.06 1.90
C GLY A 452 -18.19 6.33 1.71
N ILE A 453 -18.28 7.17 2.74
CA ILE A 453 -17.49 8.39 2.91
C ILE A 453 -16.67 8.29 4.18
N ARG A 454 -15.41 8.75 4.11
CA ARG A 454 -14.53 8.98 5.25
C ARG A 454 -14.13 10.44 5.28
N THR A 455 -14.47 11.16 6.34
CA THR A 455 -14.01 12.52 6.65
C THR A 455 -12.88 12.46 7.70
N ASP A 456 -12.31 13.57 8.12
CA ASP A 456 -11.24 13.57 9.15
C ASP A 456 -11.64 12.86 10.45
N ARG A 457 -12.92 12.88 10.80
CA ARG A 457 -13.39 12.30 12.05
C ARG A 457 -14.39 11.17 11.89
N TYR A 458 -15.24 11.22 10.87
CA TYR A 458 -16.36 10.30 10.77
C TYR A 458 -16.24 9.42 9.53
N LYS A 459 -16.78 8.21 9.65
CA LYS A 459 -16.94 7.27 8.55
C LYS A 459 -18.38 6.80 8.48
N LEU A 460 -18.98 6.86 7.29
CA LEU A 460 -20.31 6.31 7.02
C LEU A 460 -20.20 5.30 5.89
N ILE A 461 -20.66 4.06 6.14
CA ILE A 461 -20.62 2.93 5.20
C ILE A 461 -22.03 2.47 4.91
N HIS A 462 -22.35 2.18 3.66
CA HIS A 462 -23.58 1.53 3.23
C HIS A 462 -23.28 0.17 2.58
N PHE A 463 -23.71 -0.90 3.21
CA PHE A 463 -23.75 -2.22 2.62
C PHE A 463 -25.03 -2.36 1.82
N TYR A 464 -24.94 -2.65 0.52
CA TYR A 464 -26.06 -2.60 -0.42
C TYR A 464 -26.23 -3.92 -1.19
N ASN A 465 -27.38 -4.12 -1.83
CA ASN A 465 -27.77 -5.30 -2.60
C ASN A 465 -27.83 -6.60 -1.80
N ASP A 466 -26.75 -6.99 -1.15
CA ASP A 466 -26.62 -8.27 -0.44
C ASP A 466 -27.29 -8.21 0.94
N ILE A 467 -27.20 -7.04 1.55
CA ILE A 467 -27.91 -6.59 2.74
C ILE A 467 -28.20 -5.09 2.56
N ASP A 468 -29.09 -4.51 3.37
CA ASP A 468 -29.32 -3.07 3.41
C ASP A 468 -29.02 -2.58 4.83
N GLU A 469 -27.77 -2.25 5.09
CA GLU A 469 -27.28 -1.87 6.42
C GLU A 469 -26.31 -0.69 6.32
N TRP A 470 -26.46 0.23 7.28
CA TRP A 470 -25.55 1.37 7.43
C TRP A 470 -24.71 1.24 8.70
N GLU A 471 -23.45 1.61 8.60
CA GLU A 471 -22.57 1.76 9.74
C GLU A 471 -22.02 3.18 9.80
N LEU A 472 -21.96 3.74 11.01
CA LEU A 472 -21.43 5.07 11.29
C LEU A 472 -20.44 5.01 12.45
N TYR A 473 -19.24 5.56 12.25
CA TYR A 473 -18.17 5.56 13.24
C TYR A 473 -17.64 6.95 13.52
N ASP A 474 -17.27 7.20 14.79
CA ASP A 474 -16.53 8.38 15.26
C ASP A 474 -15.07 7.95 15.49
N LEU A 475 -14.20 8.14 14.50
CA LEU A 475 -12.82 7.67 14.50
C LEU A 475 -11.93 8.34 15.55
N GLU A 476 -12.35 9.49 16.10
CA GLU A 476 -11.66 10.15 17.22
C GLU A 476 -11.90 9.41 18.55
N ASN A 477 -13.12 8.94 18.78
CA ASN A 477 -13.51 8.26 20.02
C ASN A 477 -13.50 6.73 19.91
N ASP A 478 -13.60 6.20 18.70
CA ASP A 478 -13.63 4.78 18.39
C ASP A 478 -12.76 4.48 17.14
N PRO A 479 -11.43 4.64 17.25
CA PRO A 479 -10.52 4.43 16.12
C PRO A 479 -10.44 2.97 15.64
N SER A 480 -11.00 2.04 16.42
CA SER A 480 -11.06 0.60 16.08
C SER A 480 -12.42 0.18 15.53
N GLU A 481 -13.32 1.13 15.27
CA GLU A 481 -14.62 0.92 14.58
C GLU A 481 -15.47 -0.22 15.20
N MET A 482 -15.51 -0.24 16.53
CA MET A 482 -16.21 -1.28 17.30
C MET A 482 -17.68 -0.97 17.52
N ASN A 483 -18.08 0.32 17.50
CA ASN A 483 -19.38 0.78 17.94
C ASN A 483 -20.13 1.44 16.79
N ASN A 484 -21.02 0.70 16.13
CA ASN A 484 -21.91 1.30 15.14
C ASN A 484 -22.85 2.31 15.78
N LEU A 485 -22.74 3.57 15.37
CA LEU A 485 -23.55 4.70 15.87
C LEU A 485 -24.79 4.94 15.02
N TYR A 486 -24.89 4.31 13.84
CA TYR A 486 -26.03 4.49 12.95
C TYR A 486 -27.34 4.02 13.61
N GLY A 487 -28.41 4.80 13.41
CA GLY A 487 -29.73 4.51 14.02
C GLY A 487 -29.90 4.97 15.46
N LYS A 488 -28.85 5.49 16.13
CA LYS A 488 -28.98 6.13 17.44
C LYS A 488 -29.48 7.56 17.26
N ALA A 489 -30.51 7.95 18.04
CA ALA A 489 -31.21 9.21 17.86
C ALA A 489 -30.29 10.46 17.93
N GLU A 490 -29.30 10.44 18.80
CA GLU A 490 -28.30 11.52 18.95
C GLU A 490 -27.37 11.70 17.76
N TYR A 491 -27.25 10.70 16.87
CA TYR A 491 -26.39 10.75 15.68
C TYR A 491 -27.18 10.88 14.36
N GLN A 492 -28.51 11.02 14.42
CA GLN A 492 -29.35 11.07 13.22
C GLN A 492 -29.00 12.26 12.32
N GLU A 493 -28.85 13.46 12.88
CA GLU A 493 -28.51 14.67 12.11
C GLU A 493 -27.13 14.53 11.43
N LEU A 494 -26.16 13.93 12.13
CA LEU A 494 -24.84 13.64 11.58
C LEU A 494 -24.92 12.63 10.41
N ALA A 495 -25.66 11.54 10.60
CA ALA A 495 -25.84 10.53 9.55
C ALA A 495 -26.49 11.14 8.30
N ASP A 496 -27.53 11.97 8.46
CA ASP A 496 -28.20 12.65 7.35
C ASP A 496 -27.26 13.62 6.63
N LYS A 497 -26.43 14.37 7.37
CA LYS A 497 -25.40 15.24 6.80
C LYS A 497 -24.39 14.44 5.98
N LEU A 498 -23.84 13.36 6.53
CA LEU A 498 -22.83 12.52 5.85
C LEU A 498 -23.41 11.82 4.60
N LYS A 499 -24.70 11.45 4.61
CA LYS A 499 -25.38 10.94 3.40
C LYS A 499 -25.41 11.97 2.27
N VAL A 500 -25.67 13.24 2.61
CA VAL A 500 -25.67 14.33 1.62
C VAL A 500 -24.26 14.56 1.07
N GLU A 501 -23.24 14.49 1.91
CA GLU A 501 -21.84 14.62 1.48
C GLU A 501 -21.41 13.43 0.62
N LEU A 502 -21.77 12.21 1.02
CA LEU A 502 -21.54 11.00 0.23
C LEU A 502 -22.18 11.08 -1.16
N GLN A 503 -23.45 11.54 -1.23
CA GLN A 503 -24.14 11.73 -2.51
C GLN A 503 -23.41 12.73 -3.40
N LYS A 504 -22.89 13.84 -2.86
CA LYS A 504 -22.09 14.81 -3.64
C LYS A 504 -20.82 14.17 -4.22
N LEU A 505 -20.12 13.31 -3.45
CA LEU A 505 -18.96 12.58 -3.96
C LEU A 505 -19.34 11.58 -5.06
N GLN A 506 -20.46 10.88 -4.91
CA GLN A 506 -20.98 9.99 -5.94
C GLN A 506 -21.34 10.74 -7.23
N GLU A 507 -21.95 11.93 -7.12
CA GLU A 507 -22.24 12.82 -8.24
C GLU A 507 -20.95 13.34 -8.88
N GLN A 508 -19.99 13.80 -8.07
CA GLN A 508 -18.69 14.29 -8.53
C GLN A 508 -17.91 13.24 -9.32
N TYR A 509 -17.92 12.00 -8.85
CA TYR A 509 -17.19 10.90 -9.49
C TYR A 509 -18.04 10.11 -10.50
N GLU A 510 -19.29 10.55 -10.75
CA GLU A 510 -20.21 9.93 -11.72
C GLU A 510 -20.47 8.44 -11.45
N ASP A 511 -20.61 8.05 -10.17
CA ASP A 511 -20.84 6.65 -9.83
C ASP A 511 -22.27 6.22 -10.26
N PRO A 512 -22.41 5.18 -11.13
CA PRO A 512 -23.70 4.71 -11.61
C PRO A 512 -24.61 4.13 -10.52
N ILE A 513 -24.12 3.93 -9.30
CA ILE A 513 -24.95 3.46 -8.17
C ILE A 513 -26.12 4.41 -7.89
N LEU A 514 -25.96 5.71 -8.15
CA LEU A 514 -27.04 6.71 -8.01
C LEU A 514 -28.25 6.45 -8.90
N THR A 515 -28.07 5.77 -10.03
CA THR A 515 -29.16 5.46 -10.97
C THR A 515 -29.80 4.09 -10.70
N GLN A 516 -29.28 3.34 -9.75
CA GLN A 516 -29.74 1.99 -9.37
C GLN A 516 -30.56 2.00 -8.07
N GLN A 517 -30.63 3.14 -7.38
CA GLN A 517 -31.48 3.41 -6.23
C GLN A 517 -32.82 3.97 -6.68
#